data_6be7c6ce52f960cea3f1ac199baad71d
#
_entry.id   6be7c6ce52f960cea3f1ac199baad71d
#
_cell.length_a   1.000
_cell.length_b   1.000
_cell.length_c   1.000
_cell.angle_alpha   90.00
_cell.angle_beta   90.00
_cell.angle_gamma   90.00
#
_symmetry.space_group_name_H-M   'P 1'
#
loop_
_entity.id
_entity.type
_entity.pdbx_description
1 polymer ?
#
loop_
_entity_poly.entity_id
_entity_poly.type
_entity_poly.pdbx_seq_one_letter_code
_entity_poly.pdbx_strand_id
1 'polypeptide(L)'
;MMKSYHIQCPKCNKNHSFYRYGKDPDGYQKYLCRTCQHQFAPDRLRSEGANCRRKHPPCPVCGKASFLHHDYEHYSNYRCTDKKCNHSFFVWKSAAVTAPSTSNLFGKHDFKRMRYPVQMIITALSMFYLGKNSFRNISLILKTAFNIKVSHTTVSNWCVKFAPMFDDMRIQLVSLLDLDSDEWHADETVIKIAGVKHYIWFIIDSETRFVIGFHLSPHRDSPQAVSLFSEAVKLGKPSAVVSDRYSAYKVPVKSIFGGAKHIRVQSFKEDISNNLIECFNKQFKAWYKTKQGFSSFESANVRAKMI
;
A
#
# COMPACT_ATOMS: atom_id res chain seq x y z
N MET A 1 4.96 -51.44 7.98
CA MET A 1 6.21 -51.86 7.33
C MET A 1 7.18 -50.70 7.32
N MET A 2 8.20 -50.73 8.17
CA MET A 2 9.29 -49.71 8.16
C MET A 2 10.16 -49.98 6.92
N LYS A 3 10.19 -49.05 5.98
CA LYS A 3 11.14 -49.07 4.86
C LYS A 3 12.53 -48.85 5.40
N SER A 4 13.42 -49.88 5.39
CA SER A 4 14.83 -49.76 5.68
C SER A 4 15.49 -48.93 4.59
N TYR A 5 15.75 -47.66 4.84
CA TYR A 5 16.47 -46.81 3.91
C TYR A 5 17.98 -47.05 4.07
N HIS A 6 18.63 -47.48 3.00
CA HIS A 6 20.08 -47.49 2.94
C HIS A 6 20.60 -46.04 2.90
N ILE A 7 21.14 -45.58 4.03
CA ILE A 7 21.77 -44.28 4.14
C ILE A 7 23.18 -44.39 3.55
N GLN A 8 23.54 -43.52 2.61
CA GLN A 8 24.87 -43.46 2.01
C GLN A 8 25.44 -42.06 2.16
N CYS A 9 26.70 -41.96 2.56
CA CYS A 9 27.37 -40.66 2.67
C CYS A 9 27.66 -40.08 1.28
N PRO A 10 27.20 -38.87 0.95
CA PRO A 10 27.39 -38.27 -0.39
C PRO A 10 28.86 -37.88 -0.67
N LYS A 11 29.74 -37.85 0.37
CA LYS A 11 31.16 -37.48 0.22
C LYS A 11 32.08 -38.68 0.02
N CYS A 12 31.88 -39.75 0.77
CA CYS A 12 32.77 -40.91 0.72
C CYS A 12 32.08 -42.20 0.27
N ASN A 13 30.83 -42.16 -0.08
CA ASN A 13 29.97 -43.25 -0.58
C ASN A 13 29.80 -44.44 0.38
N LYS A 14 30.27 -44.35 1.63
CA LYS A 14 30.08 -45.39 2.62
C LYS A 14 28.63 -45.45 3.09
N ASN A 15 28.13 -46.65 3.33
CA ASN A 15 26.73 -46.94 3.75
C ASN A 15 26.62 -47.37 5.21
N HIS A 16 27.68 -47.25 6.00
CA HIS A 16 27.76 -47.64 7.41
C HIS A 16 28.49 -46.59 8.26
N SER A 17 28.41 -46.73 9.58
CA SER A 17 29.12 -45.84 10.53
C SER A 17 28.63 -44.39 10.53
N PHE A 18 27.30 -44.22 10.70
CA PHE A 18 26.66 -42.93 10.83
C PHE A 18 26.26 -42.65 12.28
N TYR A 19 26.35 -41.38 12.66
CA TYR A 19 25.81 -40.87 13.91
C TYR A 19 24.67 -39.89 13.64
N ARG A 20 23.56 -40.03 14.38
CA ARG A 20 22.43 -39.06 14.30
C ARG A 20 22.88 -37.76 14.96
N TYR A 21 22.85 -36.66 14.19
CA TYR A 21 23.37 -35.35 14.58
C TYR A 21 22.30 -34.28 14.55
N GLY A 22 21.25 -34.43 15.38
CA GLY A 22 20.14 -33.47 15.45
C GLY A 22 19.31 -33.38 14.18
N LYS A 23 18.51 -32.32 14.11
CA LYS A 23 17.69 -32.01 12.94
C LYS A 23 18.15 -30.69 12.32
N ASP A 24 17.84 -30.47 11.04
CA ASP A 24 18.04 -29.18 10.40
C ASP A 24 16.87 -28.23 10.72
N PRO A 25 16.93 -26.91 10.30
CA PRO A 25 15.87 -25.95 10.54
C PRO A 25 14.51 -26.36 9.90
N ASP A 26 14.54 -27.21 8.86
CA ASP A 26 13.36 -27.70 8.15
C ASP A 26 12.84 -29.01 8.77
N GLY A 27 13.46 -29.50 9.84
CA GLY A 27 13.04 -30.66 10.61
C GLY A 27 13.58 -32.02 10.11
N TYR A 28 14.42 -32.05 9.08
CA TYR A 28 15.01 -33.30 8.56
C TYR A 28 16.12 -33.81 9.46
N GLN A 29 16.21 -35.13 9.61
CA GLN A 29 17.25 -35.77 10.43
C GLN A 29 18.63 -35.66 9.76
N LYS A 30 19.60 -35.03 10.44
CA LYS A 30 20.98 -34.98 10.01
C LYS A 30 21.77 -36.17 10.52
N TYR A 31 22.73 -36.59 9.71
CA TYR A 31 23.69 -37.64 10.03
C TYR A 31 25.13 -37.13 9.86
N LEU A 32 25.99 -37.58 10.73
CA LEU A 32 27.47 -37.37 10.66
C LEU A 32 28.13 -38.67 10.24
N CYS A 33 28.85 -38.67 9.13
CA CYS A 33 29.67 -39.80 8.73
C CYS A 33 30.93 -39.87 9.58
N ARG A 34 31.13 -40.96 10.35
CA ARG A 34 32.33 -41.15 11.21
C ARG A 34 33.62 -41.25 10.43
N THR A 35 33.56 -41.67 9.15
CA THR A 35 34.76 -41.88 8.32
C THR A 35 35.31 -40.57 7.75
N CYS A 36 34.46 -39.66 7.30
CA CYS A 36 34.89 -38.43 6.62
C CYS A 36 34.37 -37.15 7.28
N GLN A 37 33.73 -37.28 8.43
CA GLN A 37 33.18 -36.16 9.25
C GLN A 37 32.18 -35.27 8.48
N HIS A 38 31.60 -35.78 7.38
CA HIS A 38 30.63 -35.04 6.59
C HIS A 38 29.24 -35.15 7.19
N GLN A 39 28.57 -33.98 7.35
CA GLN A 39 27.19 -33.92 7.80
C GLN A 39 26.23 -33.84 6.60
N PHE A 40 25.15 -34.60 6.61
CA PHE A 40 24.16 -34.62 5.56
C PHE A 40 22.80 -35.05 6.07
N ALA A 41 21.73 -34.66 5.34
CA ALA A 41 20.34 -35.07 5.60
C ALA A 41 19.84 -35.84 4.38
N PRO A 42 19.76 -37.17 4.42
CA PRO A 42 19.41 -37.98 3.24
C PRO A 42 17.99 -37.73 2.73
N ASP A 43 17.08 -37.42 3.62
CA ASP A 43 15.68 -37.17 3.24
C ASP A 43 15.52 -35.81 2.55
N ARG A 44 16.36 -34.82 2.88
CA ARG A 44 16.41 -33.53 2.20
C ARG A 44 16.89 -33.67 0.75
N LEU A 45 17.90 -34.49 0.51
CA LEU A 45 18.44 -34.74 -0.83
C LEU A 45 17.45 -35.48 -1.75
N ARG A 46 16.43 -36.13 -1.16
CA ARG A 46 15.37 -36.83 -1.91
C ARG A 46 14.13 -35.95 -2.16
N SER A 47 13.82 -35.02 -1.25
CA SER A 47 12.71 -34.09 -1.37
C SER A 47 13.03 -32.91 -2.31
N GLU A 48 14.28 -32.49 -2.36
CA GLU A 48 14.76 -31.53 -3.32
C GLU A 48 15.15 -32.28 -4.60
N GLY A 49 14.18 -32.56 -5.45
CA GLY A 49 14.43 -33.04 -6.82
C GLY A 49 15.41 -32.10 -7.49
N ALA A 50 16.66 -32.61 -7.68
CA ALA A 50 17.72 -32.08 -8.48
C ALA A 50 17.87 -30.54 -8.50
N ASN A 51 18.88 -30.05 -7.80
CA ASN A 51 19.65 -28.83 -8.14
C ASN A 51 18.83 -27.72 -8.78
N CYS A 52 17.93 -27.08 -8.05
CA CYS A 52 17.54 -25.74 -8.39
C CYS A 52 18.70 -24.79 -7.95
N ARG A 53 19.82 -24.88 -8.62
CA ARG A 53 20.80 -23.77 -8.63
C ARG A 53 20.04 -22.61 -9.19
N ARG A 54 19.67 -21.66 -8.35
CA ARG A 54 19.13 -20.37 -8.81
C ARG A 54 20.12 -19.86 -9.84
N LYS A 55 19.76 -19.89 -11.13
CA LYS A 55 20.60 -19.39 -12.22
C LYS A 55 20.65 -17.87 -12.04
N HIS A 56 21.71 -17.39 -11.44
CA HIS A 56 21.96 -15.96 -11.38
C HIS A 56 22.24 -15.44 -12.81
N PRO A 57 21.83 -14.22 -13.14
CA PRO A 57 22.07 -13.65 -14.44
C PRO A 57 23.58 -13.53 -14.70
N PRO A 58 24.06 -13.79 -15.93
CA PRO A 58 25.46 -13.62 -16.27
C PRO A 58 25.88 -12.15 -16.17
N CYS A 59 27.15 -11.90 -15.88
CA CYS A 59 27.69 -10.55 -15.83
C CYS A 59 27.56 -9.85 -17.22
N PRO A 60 26.95 -8.67 -17.32
CA PRO A 60 26.73 -7.99 -18.59
C PRO A 60 28.04 -7.52 -19.26
N VAL A 61 29.15 -7.42 -18.51
CA VAL A 61 30.42 -6.94 -19.01
C VAL A 61 31.29 -8.09 -19.55
N CYS A 62 31.37 -9.23 -18.85
CA CYS A 62 32.28 -10.31 -19.24
C CYS A 62 31.60 -11.67 -19.49
N GLY A 63 30.26 -11.74 -19.36
CA GLY A 63 29.49 -12.95 -19.60
C GLY A 63 29.66 -14.07 -18.52
N LYS A 64 30.59 -13.91 -17.57
CA LYS A 64 30.86 -14.90 -16.55
C LYS A 64 29.76 -14.94 -15.49
N ALA A 65 29.77 -16.00 -14.67
CA ALA A 65 28.80 -16.16 -13.59
C ALA A 65 28.82 -14.98 -12.61
N SER A 66 27.69 -14.71 -12.02
CA SER A 66 27.54 -13.72 -10.95
C SER A 66 26.98 -14.38 -9.67
N PHE A 67 27.09 -13.70 -8.56
CA PHE A 67 26.46 -14.08 -7.31
C PHE A 67 25.59 -12.93 -6.77
N LEU A 68 24.58 -13.27 -6.03
CA LEU A 68 23.72 -12.31 -5.36
C LEU A 68 24.50 -11.61 -4.23
N HIS A 69 24.67 -10.30 -4.35
CA HIS A 69 25.38 -9.49 -3.37
C HIS A 69 24.42 -8.90 -2.33
N HIS A 70 23.32 -8.31 -2.78
CA HIS A 70 22.22 -7.82 -1.95
C HIS A 70 20.90 -8.06 -2.62
N ASP A 71 19.89 -8.43 -1.84
CA ASP A 71 18.51 -8.61 -2.30
C ASP A 71 17.61 -7.53 -1.68
N TYR A 72 17.14 -6.61 -2.52
CA TYR A 72 16.21 -5.54 -2.13
C TYR A 72 14.80 -5.90 -2.58
N GLU A 73 13.82 -5.19 -2.09
CA GLU A 73 12.40 -5.44 -2.39
C GLU A 73 12.10 -5.39 -3.91
N HIS A 74 12.61 -4.36 -4.58
CA HIS A 74 12.29 -4.09 -5.99
C HIS A 74 13.38 -4.54 -6.99
N TYR A 75 14.60 -4.80 -6.53
CA TYR A 75 15.71 -5.24 -7.39
C TYR A 75 16.70 -6.09 -6.60
N SER A 76 17.46 -6.91 -7.31
CA SER A 76 18.55 -7.68 -6.75
C SER A 76 19.88 -7.17 -7.30
N ASN A 77 20.85 -6.92 -6.43
CA ASN A 77 22.18 -6.51 -6.80
C ASN A 77 23.09 -7.74 -6.92
N TYR A 78 23.70 -7.91 -8.08
CA TYR A 78 24.60 -8.99 -8.40
C TYR A 78 26.01 -8.48 -8.58
N ARG A 79 27.00 -9.35 -8.29
CA ARG A 79 28.42 -9.05 -8.49
C ARG A 79 29.08 -10.18 -9.28
N CYS A 80 29.95 -9.82 -10.21
CA CYS A 80 30.70 -10.78 -11.01
C CYS A 80 31.62 -11.63 -10.13
N THR A 81 31.68 -12.94 -10.41
CA THR A 81 32.59 -13.87 -9.70
C THR A 81 34.05 -13.69 -10.12
N ASP A 82 34.30 -13.10 -11.29
CA ASP A 82 35.64 -12.82 -11.77
C ASP A 82 36.23 -11.60 -11.06
N LYS A 83 37.29 -11.81 -10.26
CA LYS A 83 37.99 -10.77 -9.51
C LYS A 83 38.59 -9.68 -10.40
N LYS A 84 38.93 -9.98 -11.67
CA LYS A 84 39.44 -8.99 -12.60
C LYS A 84 38.36 -8.08 -13.16
N CYS A 85 37.16 -8.61 -13.38
CA CYS A 85 35.99 -7.86 -13.83
C CYS A 85 35.34 -7.08 -12.69
N ASN A 86 35.08 -7.74 -11.57
CA ASN A 86 34.51 -7.19 -10.35
C ASN A 86 33.29 -6.27 -10.53
N HIS A 87 32.56 -6.40 -11.65
CA HIS A 87 31.43 -5.55 -12.00
C HIS A 87 30.21 -5.86 -11.15
N SER A 88 29.59 -4.81 -10.61
CA SER A 88 28.31 -4.91 -9.88
C SER A 88 27.18 -4.38 -10.77
N PHE A 89 26.06 -5.10 -10.82
CA PHE A 89 24.89 -4.72 -11.63
C PHE A 89 23.61 -5.14 -10.91
N PHE A 90 22.53 -4.46 -11.23
CA PHE A 90 21.22 -4.78 -10.66
C PHE A 90 20.29 -5.32 -11.71
N VAL A 91 19.48 -6.26 -11.29
CA VAL A 91 18.36 -6.78 -12.07
C VAL A 91 17.08 -6.39 -11.33
N TRP A 92 16.26 -5.62 -12.00
CA TRP A 92 14.93 -5.31 -11.49
C TRP A 92 14.16 -6.62 -11.39
N LYS A 93 13.61 -6.87 -10.23
CA LYS A 93 12.61 -7.92 -10.10
C LYS A 93 11.47 -7.45 -10.99
N SER A 94 11.33 -8.06 -12.18
CA SER A 94 10.19 -7.74 -13.00
C SER A 94 9.00 -7.82 -12.07
N ALA A 95 8.31 -6.70 -11.91
CA ALA A 95 6.94 -6.74 -11.52
C ALA A 95 6.25 -7.52 -12.66
N ALA A 96 6.30 -8.85 -12.57
CA ALA A 96 5.16 -9.57 -13.00
C ALA A 96 4.02 -8.79 -12.36
N VAL A 97 3.11 -8.27 -13.15
CA VAL A 97 1.79 -7.84 -12.71
C VAL A 97 1.07 -9.11 -12.27
N THR A 98 1.66 -9.82 -11.34
CA THR A 98 0.96 -10.68 -10.42
C THR A 98 0.14 -9.67 -9.64
N ALA A 99 -1.16 -9.75 -9.84
CA ALA A 99 -2.11 -9.12 -8.92
C ALA A 99 -1.49 -9.23 -7.53
N PRO A 100 -1.16 -8.10 -6.87
CA PRO A 100 -0.36 -8.10 -5.68
C PRO A 100 -0.96 -9.14 -4.75
N SER A 101 -0.16 -10.11 -4.32
CA SER A 101 -0.69 -11.11 -3.41
C SER A 101 -1.26 -10.31 -2.25
N THR A 102 -2.50 -10.56 -1.87
CA THR A 102 -3.20 -9.81 -0.83
C THR A 102 -2.39 -9.72 0.47
N SER A 103 -1.44 -10.62 0.68
CA SER A 103 -0.48 -10.61 1.79
C SER A 103 0.52 -9.46 1.75
N ASN A 104 0.91 -8.96 0.58
CA ASN A 104 1.89 -7.86 0.46
C ASN A 104 1.23 -6.48 0.45
N LEU A 105 -0.02 -6.38 -0.03
CA LEU A 105 -0.81 -5.15 0.03
C LEU A 105 -1.20 -4.78 1.46
N PHE A 106 -1.36 -5.75 2.33
CA PHE A 106 -1.89 -5.53 3.67
C PHE A 106 -0.79 -5.42 4.74
N GLY A 107 0.48 -5.67 4.41
CA GLY A 107 1.64 -5.42 5.25
C GLY A 107 1.46 -5.83 6.72
N LYS A 108 1.68 -4.87 7.61
CA LYS A 108 1.49 -5.02 9.07
C LYS A 108 0.02 -5.11 9.50
N HIS A 109 -0.92 -4.81 8.61
CA HIS A 109 -2.37 -4.81 8.89
C HIS A 109 -2.93 -6.22 8.69
N ASP A 110 -2.53 -7.11 9.57
CA ASP A 110 -2.83 -8.53 9.49
C ASP A 110 -4.31 -8.82 9.80
N PHE A 111 -4.97 -9.54 8.90
CA PHE A 111 -6.28 -10.14 9.13
C PHE A 111 -6.21 -11.38 10.05
N LYS A 112 -5.05 -11.75 10.54
CA LYS A 112 -4.83 -12.81 11.53
C LYS A 112 -5.75 -12.63 12.73
N ARG A 113 -6.31 -13.72 13.22
CA ARG A 113 -7.19 -13.76 14.38
C ARG A 113 -8.50 -12.94 14.22
N MET A 114 -8.89 -12.57 12.99
CA MET A 114 -10.19 -11.99 12.74
C MET A 114 -11.28 -13.08 12.81
N ARG A 115 -12.35 -12.81 13.58
CA ARG A 115 -13.49 -13.71 13.69
C ARG A 115 -14.25 -13.93 12.38
N TYR A 116 -14.18 -12.95 11.48
CA TYR A 116 -14.91 -12.93 10.21
C TYR A 116 -13.95 -13.11 9.04
N PRO A 117 -14.40 -13.78 7.95
CA PRO A 117 -13.60 -13.94 6.74
C PRO A 117 -13.16 -12.58 6.17
N VAL A 118 -11.93 -12.52 5.67
CA VAL A 118 -11.34 -11.32 5.06
C VAL A 118 -12.25 -10.73 3.99
N GLN A 119 -12.81 -11.59 3.13
CA GLN A 119 -13.71 -11.16 2.06
C GLN A 119 -14.93 -10.40 2.58
N MET A 120 -15.49 -10.82 3.71
CA MET A 120 -16.63 -10.14 4.33
C MET A 120 -16.24 -8.77 4.90
N ILE A 121 -15.05 -8.65 5.46
CA ILE A 121 -14.54 -7.38 5.97
C ILE A 121 -14.34 -6.41 4.80
N ILE A 122 -13.68 -6.85 3.73
CA ILE A 122 -13.47 -6.03 2.51
C ILE A 122 -14.82 -5.64 1.90
N THR A 123 -15.77 -6.55 1.79
CA THR A 123 -17.12 -6.25 1.29
C THR A 123 -17.81 -5.19 2.16
N ALA A 124 -17.73 -5.29 3.48
CA ALA A 124 -18.29 -4.29 4.39
C ALA A 124 -17.63 -2.90 4.21
N LEU A 125 -16.29 -2.86 4.06
CA LEU A 125 -15.55 -1.62 3.80
C LEU A 125 -15.94 -1.02 2.44
N SER A 126 -16.04 -1.82 1.39
CA SER A 126 -16.51 -1.38 0.08
C SER A 126 -17.94 -0.82 0.12
N MET A 127 -18.84 -1.50 0.82
CA MET A 127 -20.22 -0.99 1.03
C MET A 127 -20.24 0.35 1.78
N PHE A 128 -19.31 0.57 2.71
CA PHE A 128 -19.24 1.82 3.46
C PHE A 128 -18.68 2.96 2.61
N TYR A 129 -17.56 2.76 1.93
CA TYR A 129 -16.85 3.82 1.20
C TYR A 129 -17.43 4.04 -0.21
N LEU A 130 -17.59 2.99 -0.99
CA LEU A 130 -18.08 3.07 -2.35
C LEU A 130 -19.61 3.07 -2.42
N GLY A 131 -20.25 2.15 -1.69
CA GLY A 131 -21.71 2.00 -1.66
C GLY A 131 -22.44 3.07 -0.83
N LYS A 132 -21.71 3.94 -0.13
CA LYS A 132 -22.27 5.02 0.72
C LYS A 132 -23.25 4.54 1.79
N ASN A 133 -23.20 3.26 2.18
CA ASN A 133 -24.10 2.68 3.18
C ASN A 133 -23.72 3.11 4.60
N SER A 134 -24.73 3.19 5.48
CA SER A 134 -24.50 3.35 6.92
C SER A 134 -24.05 2.03 7.55
N PHE A 135 -23.37 2.07 8.70
CA PHE A 135 -22.97 0.85 9.43
C PHE A 135 -24.14 -0.07 9.78
N ARG A 136 -25.30 0.51 10.10
CA ARG A 136 -26.52 -0.26 10.39
C ARG A 136 -27.04 -0.95 9.15
N ASN A 137 -27.05 -0.27 8.00
CA ASN A 137 -27.44 -0.86 6.71
C ASN A 137 -26.50 -2.00 6.32
N ILE A 138 -25.19 -1.81 6.46
CA ILE A 138 -24.20 -2.85 6.18
C ILE A 138 -24.45 -4.07 7.06
N SER A 139 -24.65 -3.86 8.36
CA SER A 139 -24.98 -4.95 9.29
C SER A 139 -26.25 -5.70 8.87
N LEU A 140 -27.28 -4.98 8.42
CA LEU A 140 -28.52 -5.58 7.91
C LEU A 140 -28.29 -6.37 6.62
N ILE A 141 -27.57 -5.81 5.64
CA ILE A 141 -27.26 -6.48 4.37
C ILE A 141 -26.45 -7.75 4.62
N LEU A 142 -25.43 -7.69 5.48
CA LEU A 142 -24.62 -8.88 5.82
C LEU A 142 -25.47 -9.97 6.48
N LYS A 143 -26.43 -9.61 7.30
CA LYS A 143 -27.35 -10.55 7.92
C LYS A 143 -28.33 -11.16 6.90
N THR A 144 -28.93 -10.34 6.05
CA THR A 144 -30.01 -10.80 5.14
C THR A 144 -29.48 -11.49 3.89
N ALA A 145 -28.44 -10.97 3.25
CA ALA A 145 -27.90 -11.49 2.01
C ALA A 145 -26.86 -12.61 2.21
N PHE A 146 -26.09 -12.56 3.30
CA PHE A 146 -24.97 -13.49 3.54
C PHE A 146 -25.17 -14.34 4.81
N ASN A 147 -26.26 -14.19 5.52
CA ASN A 147 -26.53 -14.87 6.80
C ASN A 147 -25.43 -14.67 7.87
N ILE A 148 -24.73 -13.53 7.81
CA ILE A 148 -23.63 -13.20 8.71
C ILE A 148 -24.10 -12.18 9.74
N LYS A 149 -24.16 -12.59 11.00
CA LYS A 149 -24.53 -11.72 12.11
C LYS A 149 -23.29 -10.92 12.56
N VAL A 150 -23.25 -9.63 12.23
CA VAL A 150 -22.24 -8.68 12.67
C VAL A 150 -22.90 -7.40 13.17
N SER A 151 -22.40 -6.83 14.26
CA SER A 151 -22.94 -5.57 14.78
C SER A 151 -22.45 -4.37 13.96
N HIS A 152 -23.23 -3.31 13.90
CA HIS A 152 -22.82 -2.05 13.28
C HIS A 152 -21.56 -1.45 13.94
N THR A 153 -21.36 -1.67 15.24
CA THR A 153 -20.16 -1.27 15.97
C THR A 153 -18.93 -2.04 15.47
N THR A 154 -19.07 -3.35 15.21
CA THR A 154 -17.98 -4.15 14.63
C THR A 154 -17.58 -3.64 13.25
N VAL A 155 -18.55 -3.29 12.40
CA VAL A 155 -18.28 -2.69 11.08
C VAL A 155 -17.56 -1.35 11.22
N SER A 156 -17.99 -0.50 12.17
CA SER A 156 -17.30 0.76 12.49
C SER A 156 -15.85 0.53 12.93
N ASN A 157 -15.61 -0.46 13.78
CA ASN A 157 -14.28 -0.81 14.26
C ASN A 157 -13.37 -1.33 13.12
N TRP A 158 -13.94 -2.03 12.12
CA TRP A 158 -13.17 -2.40 10.94
C TRP A 158 -12.70 -1.18 10.14
N CYS A 159 -13.56 -0.16 9.96
CA CYS A 159 -13.16 1.06 9.29
C CYS A 159 -11.99 1.75 9.99
N VAL A 160 -12.00 1.81 11.33
CA VAL A 160 -10.89 2.39 12.10
C VAL A 160 -9.63 1.52 12.03
N LYS A 161 -9.79 0.21 12.21
CA LYS A 161 -8.67 -0.73 12.22
C LYS A 161 -7.92 -0.76 10.88
N PHE A 162 -8.63 -0.71 9.76
CA PHE A 162 -8.03 -0.83 8.44
C PHE A 162 -7.77 0.52 7.75
N ALA A 163 -8.08 1.66 8.40
CA ALA A 163 -7.76 2.97 7.86
C ALA A 163 -6.26 3.16 7.55
N PRO A 164 -5.30 2.75 8.42
CA PRO A 164 -3.88 2.86 8.12
C PRO A 164 -3.45 2.07 6.88
N MET A 165 -4.09 0.93 6.61
CA MET A 165 -3.83 0.13 5.41
C MET A 165 -4.13 0.91 4.11
N PHE A 166 -5.21 1.66 4.08
CA PHE A 166 -5.54 2.48 2.91
C PHE A 166 -4.57 3.65 2.76
N ASP A 167 -4.07 4.20 3.85
CA ASP A 167 -3.05 5.26 3.81
C ASP A 167 -1.72 4.72 3.25
N ASP A 168 -1.30 3.52 3.66
CA ASP A 168 -0.14 2.83 3.09
C ASP A 168 -0.32 2.54 1.59
N MET A 169 -1.52 2.10 1.17
CA MET A 169 -1.85 1.90 -0.25
C MET A 169 -1.80 3.22 -1.04
N ARG A 170 -2.32 4.30 -0.47
CA ARG A 170 -2.25 5.64 -1.07
C ARG A 170 -0.81 6.07 -1.31
N ILE A 171 0.07 5.90 -0.32
CA ILE A 171 1.50 6.23 -0.43
C ILE A 171 2.16 5.41 -1.56
N GLN A 172 1.84 4.12 -1.67
CA GLN A 172 2.36 3.28 -2.75
C GLN A 172 1.84 3.72 -4.13
N LEU A 173 0.56 4.10 -4.24
CA LEU A 173 -0.01 4.61 -5.48
C LEU A 173 0.63 5.93 -5.90
N VAL A 174 0.88 6.84 -4.97
CA VAL A 174 1.56 8.12 -5.25
C VAL A 174 2.90 7.90 -5.92
N SER A 175 3.67 6.88 -5.50
CA SER A 175 4.97 6.60 -6.12
C SER A 175 4.90 6.11 -7.57
N LEU A 176 3.71 5.76 -8.05
CA LEU A 176 3.45 5.29 -9.42
C LEU A 176 2.82 6.36 -10.31
N LEU A 177 2.38 7.48 -9.72
CA LEU A 177 1.72 8.57 -10.42
C LEU A 177 2.73 9.69 -10.71
N ASP A 178 2.61 10.29 -11.87
CA ASP A 178 3.21 11.57 -12.16
C ASP A 178 2.23 12.65 -11.68
N LEU A 179 2.62 13.40 -10.65
CA LEU A 179 1.84 14.47 -10.07
C LEU A 179 2.44 15.86 -10.41
N ASP A 180 3.50 15.92 -11.22
CA ASP A 180 4.00 17.13 -11.86
C ASP A 180 3.12 17.43 -13.09
N SER A 181 1.86 17.77 -12.84
CA SER A 181 0.81 17.89 -13.83
C SER A 181 0.52 19.35 -14.22
N ASP A 182 -0.34 19.52 -15.24
CA ASP A 182 -0.71 20.86 -15.70
C ASP A 182 -1.51 21.63 -14.65
N GLU A 183 -2.48 21.00 -13.99
CA GLU A 183 -3.38 21.69 -13.08
C GLU A 183 -3.74 20.87 -11.84
N TRP A 184 -3.69 21.53 -10.69
CA TRP A 184 -4.28 21.03 -9.45
C TRP A 184 -5.47 21.91 -9.05
N HIS A 185 -6.58 21.26 -8.68
CA HIS A 185 -7.80 21.93 -8.24
C HIS A 185 -7.91 21.90 -6.72
N ALA A 186 -8.12 23.06 -6.11
CA ALA A 186 -8.30 23.21 -4.67
C ALA A 186 -9.65 23.83 -4.33
N ASP A 187 -10.34 23.24 -3.37
CA ASP A 187 -11.62 23.76 -2.84
C ASP A 187 -11.87 23.25 -1.42
N GLU A 188 -12.74 23.90 -0.68
CA GLU A 188 -13.17 23.42 0.62
C GLU A 188 -14.68 23.22 0.69
N THR A 189 -15.08 22.32 1.58
CA THR A 189 -16.49 22.04 1.83
C THR A 189 -16.80 21.95 3.32
N VAL A 190 -18.04 22.23 3.68
CA VAL A 190 -18.49 22.24 5.08
C VAL A 190 -18.96 20.88 5.52
N ILE A 191 -18.50 20.48 6.71
CA ILE A 191 -19.00 19.32 7.45
C ILE A 191 -19.39 19.74 8.87
N LYS A 192 -20.08 18.86 9.60
CA LYS A 192 -20.37 19.03 11.04
C LYS A 192 -19.70 17.94 11.83
N ILE A 193 -19.02 18.32 12.91
CA ILE A 193 -18.43 17.42 13.90
C ILE A 193 -19.06 17.74 15.24
N ALA A 194 -19.70 16.77 15.87
CA ALA A 194 -20.49 16.98 17.09
C ALA A 194 -21.47 18.19 16.99
N GLY A 195 -22.08 18.37 15.80
CA GLY A 195 -22.97 19.49 15.53
C GLY A 195 -22.29 20.81 15.16
N VAL A 196 -20.98 20.96 15.42
CA VAL A 196 -20.20 22.17 15.15
C VAL A 196 -19.69 22.17 13.71
N LYS A 197 -19.74 23.35 13.07
CA LYS A 197 -19.28 23.55 11.69
C LYS A 197 -17.76 23.46 11.61
N HIS A 198 -17.28 22.65 10.67
CA HIS A 198 -15.86 22.50 10.29
C HIS A 198 -15.72 22.58 8.78
N TYR A 199 -14.51 22.75 8.30
CA TYR A 199 -14.16 22.79 6.88
C TYR A 199 -13.20 21.66 6.56
N ILE A 200 -13.47 20.96 5.47
CA ILE A 200 -12.54 20.01 4.89
C ILE A 200 -12.10 20.56 3.55
N TRP A 201 -10.80 20.65 3.37
CA TRP A 201 -10.12 21.20 2.21
C TRP A 201 -9.56 20.06 1.42
N PHE A 202 -9.72 20.08 0.12
CA PHE A 202 -9.19 19.08 -0.78
C PHE A 202 -8.33 19.70 -1.85
N ILE A 203 -7.36 18.93 -2.35
CA ILE A 203 -6.60 19.23 -3.55
C ILE A 203 -6.56 17.97 -4.42
N ILE A 204 -6.88 18.12 -5.69
CA ILE A 204 -7.03 17.03 -6.65
C ILE A 204 -6.23 17.35 -7.90
N ASP A 205 -5.49 16.40 -8.40
CA ASP A 205 -4.82 16.45 -9.69
C ASP A 205 -5.81 16.32 -10.84
N SER A 206 -5.70 17.16 -11.87
CA SER A 206 -6.63 17.19 -12.99
C SER A 206 -6.49 16.00 -13.93
N GLU A 207 -5.29 15.47 -14.10
CA GLU A 207 -4.98 14.38 -15.01
C GLU A 207 -5.31 13.02 -14.41
N THR A 208 -4.72 12.70 -13.28
CA THR A 208 -4.88 11.42 -12.62
C THR A 208 -6.18 11.30 -11.83
N ARG A 209 -6.85 12.42 -11.52
CA ARG A 209 -8.00 12.51 -10.61
C ARG A 209 -7.68 12.09 -9.18
N PHE A 210 -6.39 12.00 -8.85
CA PHE A 210 -5.94 11.61 -7.54
C PHE A 210 -6.13 12.73 -6.52
N VAL A 211 -6.68 12.40 -5.35
CA VAL A 211 -6.75 13.34 -4.22
C VAL A 211 -5.37 13.43 -3.58
N ILE A 212 -4.63 14.49 -3.93
CA ILE A 212 -3.25 14.71 -3.49
C ILE A 212 -3.20 14.91 -1.97
N GLY A 213 -4.18 15.66 -1.44
CA GLY A 213 -4.26 15.91 -0.02
C GLY A 213 -5.60 16.40 0.45
N PHE A 214 -5.81 16.32 1.75
CA PHE A 214 -6.94 16.95 2.42
C PHE A 214 -6.48 17.53 3.76
N HIS A 215 -7.19 18.54 4.22
CA HIS A 215 -6.97 19.18 5.52
C HIS A 215 -8.30 19.45 6.21
N LEU A 216 -8.42 19.05 7.46
CA LEU A 216 -9.63 19.23 8.27
C LEU A 216 -9.39 20.31 9.33
N SER A 217 -10.26 21.33 9.37
CA SER A 217 -10.09 22.47 10.27
C SER A 217 -11.43 23.05 10.76
N PRO A 218 -11.50 23.60 11.97
CA PRO A 218 -12.61 24.42 12.40
C PRO A 218 -12.61 25.82 11.73
N HIS A 219 -11.49 26.23 11.15
CA HIS A 219 -11.31 27.56 10.56
C HIS A 219 -11.31 27.50 9.02
N ARG A 220 -11.75 28.62 8.40
CA ARG A 220 -11.74 28.83 6.96
C ARG A 220 -10.88 30.06 6.65
N ASP A 221 -9.56 29.88 6.68
CA ASP A 221 -8.60 30.99 6.50
C ASP A 221 -7.32 30.50 5.77
N SER A 222 -6.44 31.45 5.43
CA SER A 222 -5.21 31.16 4.69
C SER A 222 -4.26 30.18 5.37
N PRO A 223 -4.08 30.15 6.70
CA PRO A 223 -3.25 29.13 7.36
C PRO A 223 -3.67 27.69 7.08
N GLN A 224 -4.96 27.45 6.87
CA GLN A 224 -5.47 26.10 6.55
C GLN A 224 -5.09 25.70 5.11
N ALA A 225 -5.18 26.62 4.17
CA ALA A 225 -4.71 26.41 2.81
C ALA A 225 -3.17 26.21 2.78
N VAL A 226 -2.42 26.95 3.61
CA VAL A 226 -0.97 26.72 3.77
C VAL A 226 -0.70 25.30 4.24
N SER A 227 -1.42 24.83 5.25
CA SER A 227 -1.26 23.45 5.77
C SER A 227 -1.50 22.40 4.69
N LEU A 228 -2.57 22.53 3.92
CA LEU A 228 -2.89 21.63 2.80
C LEU A 228 -1.79 21.63 1.74
N PHE A 229 -1.39 22.82 1.27
CA PHE A 229 -0.45 22.97 0.16
C PHE A 229 0.98 22.58 0.53
N SER A 230 1.38 22.80 1.78
CA SER A 230 2.69 22.37 2.29
C SER A 230 2.86 20.87 2.31
N GLU A 231 1.78 20.12 2.50
CA GLU A 231 1.82 18.67 2.38
C GLU A 231 1.74 18.21 0.91
N ALA A 232 0.91 18.88 0.10
CA ALA A 232 0.72 18.52 -1.29
C ALA A 232 2.00 18.73 -2.13
N VAL A 233 2.74 19.82 -1.91
CA VAL A 233 3.98 20.13 -2.66
C VAL A 233 5.10 19.10 -2.48
N LYS A 234 5.02 18.27 -1.45
CA LYS A 234 5.96 17.16 -1.22
C LYS A 234 5.76 16.02 -2.22
N LEU A 235 4.59 15.95 -2.86
CA LEU A 235 4.20 14.86 -3.75
C LEU A 235 4.35 15.21 -5.24
N GLY A 236 4.41 16.51 -5.58
CA GLY A 236 4.57 16.99 -6.94
C GLY A 236 4.45 18.51 -7.04
N LYS A 237 4.55 19.03 -8.25
CA LYS A 237 4.47 20.49 -8.54
C LYS A 237 3.59 20.71 -9.77
N PRO A 238 2.43 21.36 -9.62
CA PRO A 238 1.57 21.69 -10.75
C PRO A 238 2.11 22.92 -11.51
N SER A 239 1.80 22.99 -12.81
CA SER A 239 2.00 24.20 -13.62
C SER A 239 1.00 25.30 -13.24
N ALA A 240 -0.20 24.92 -12.82
CA ALA A 240 -1.23 25.83 -12.35
C ALA A 240 -2.00 25.27 -11.14
N VAL A 241 -2.50 26.16 -10.29
CA VAL A 241 -3.46 25.85 -9.23
C VAL A 241 -4.77 26.55 -9.52
N VAL A 242 -5.84 25.78 -9.66
CA VAL A 242 -7.20 26.26 -9.92
C VAL A 242 -7.96 26.30 -8.58
N SER A 243 -8.57 27.42 -8.26
CA SER A 243 -9.45 27.56 -7.08
C SER A 243 -10.60 28.52 -7.36
N ASP A 244 -11.57 28.56 -6.46
CA ASP A 244 -12.52 29.65 -6.44
C ASP A 244 -11.84 31.01 -6.16
N ARG A 245 -12.60 32.10 -6.17
CA ARG A 245 -12.06 33.45 -5.89
C ARG A 245 -11.86 33.74 -4.40
N TYR A 246 -12.01 32.73 -3.53
CA TYR A 246 -11.80 32.93 -2.12
C TYR A 246 -10.36 33.38 -1.81
N SER A 247 -10.24 34.42 -0.99
CA SER A 247 -8.96 35.10 -0.75
C SER A 247 -7.93 34.24 -0.01
N ALA A 248 -8.36 33.21 0.72
CA ALA A 248 -7.50 32.34 1.50
C ALA A 248 -6.47 31.59 0.66
N TYR A 249 -6.74 31.35 -0.64
CA TYR A 249 -5.83 30.66 -1.55
C TYR A 249 -4.71 31.54 -2.12
N LYS A 250 -4.92 32.87 -2.15
CA LYS A 250 -4.02 33.81 -2.86
C LYS A 250 -2.58 33.79 -2.35
N VAL A 251 -2.42 33.91 -1.04
CA VAL A 251 -1.08 33.96 -0.40
C VAL A 251 -0.43 32.56 -0.43
N PRO A 252 -1.12 31.48 -0.01
CA PRO A 252 -0.53 30.14 -0.01
C PRO A 252 -0.06 29.66 -1.39
N VAL A 253 -0.84 29.88 -2.45
CA VAL A 253 -0.43 29.50 -3.81
C VAL A 253 0.85 30.22 -4.21
N LYS A 254 0.90 31.54 -3.99
CA LYS A 254 2.11 32.35 -4.31
C LYS A 254 3.34 31.95 -3.50
N SER A 255 3.17 31.62 -2.22
CA SER A 255 4.29 31.33 -1.33
C SER A 255 4.83 29.90 -1.48
N ILE A 256 3.97 28.92 -1.75
CA ILE A 256 4.33 27.51 -1.79
C ILE A 256 4.63 27.05 -3.23
N PHE A 257 3.81 27.48 -4.19
CA PHE A 257 3.96 27.13 -5.60
C PHE A 257 4.46 28.31 -6.43
N GLY A 258 5.52 29.01 -5.98
CA GLY A 258 6.00 30.28 -6.52
C GLY A 258 6.20 30.38 -8.04
N GLY A 259 6.25 29.23 -8.76
CA GLY A 259 6.30 29.16 -10.22
C GLY A 259 4.96 28.82 -10.88
N ALA A 260 3.97 28.37 -10.12
CA ALA A 260 2.69 27.95 -10.67
C ALA A 260 1.74 29.13 -10.89
N LYS A 261 0.96 29.08 -11.97
CA LYS A 261 -0.08 30.06 -12.26
C LYS A 261 -1.27 29.84 -11.32
N HIS A 262 -1.75 30.88 -10.64
CA HIS A 262 -2.99 30.80 -9.86
C HIS A 262 -4.19 31.20 -10.73
N ILE A 263 -5.01 30.24 -11.09
CA ILE A 263 -6.23 30.43 -11.89
C ILE A 263 -7.42 30.51 -10.93
N ARG A 264 -8.04 31.68 -10.86
CA ARG A 264 -9.14 31.97 -9.92
C ARG A 264 -10.47 32.06 -10.70
N VAL A 265 -11.25 30.99 -10.61
CA VAL A 265 -12.50 30.82 -11.39
C VAL A 265 -13.70 31.35 -10.64
N GLN A 266 -14.59 32.06 -11.30
CA GLN A 266 -15.81 32.61 -10.69
C GLN A 266 -17.02 31.68 -10.77
N SER A 267 -17.16 30.92 -11.84
CA SER A 267 -18.34 30.08 -12.11
C SER A 267 -18.20 29.38 -13.47
N PHE A 268 -19.17 28.53 -13.79
CA PHE A 268 -19.34 27.70 -15.00
C PHE A 268 -19.23 28.45 -16.37
N LYS A 269 -18.91 29.72 -16.41
CA LYS A 269 -18.84 30.54 -17.63
C LYS A 269 -17.44 30.72 -18.18
N GLU A 270 -16.43 30.23 -17.50
CA GLU A 270 -15.03 30.37 -17.91
C GLU A 270 -14.54 29.07 -18.57
N ASP A 271 -13.61 29.16 -19.52
CA ASP A 271 -13.04 28.01 -20.24
C ASP A 271 -12.40 26.97 -19.30
N ILE A 272 -11.80 27.44 -18.21
CA ILE A 272 -11.29 26.63 -17.11
C ILE A 272 -12.31 26.67 -15.98
N SER A 273 -12.85 25.53 -15.63
CA SER A 273 -13.88 25.43 -14.59
C SER A 273 -13.39 24.64 -13.39
N ASN A 274 -13.91 24.96 -12.21
CA ASN A 274 -13.65 24.20 -10.99
C ASN A 274 -14.52 22.95 -10.84
N ASN A 275 -15.15 22.52 -11.96
CA ASN A 275 -16.11 21.41 -12.01
C ASN A 275 -15.57 20.10 -11.44
N LEU A 276 -14.26 19.83 -11.62
CA LEU A 276 -13.63 18.62 -11.13
C LEU A 276 -13.79 18.49 -9.61
N ILE A 277 -13.31 19.48 -8.88
CA ILE A 277 -13.33 19.42 -7.42
C ILE A 277 -14.73 19.64 -6.86
N GLU A 278 -15.58 20.41 -7.55
CA GLU A 278 -17.00 20.54 -7.19
C GLU A 278 -17.75 19.20 -7.31
N CYS A 279 -17.47 18.44 -8.37
CA CYS A 279 -18.03 17.10 -8.55
C CYS A 279 -17.57 16.16 -7.43
N PHE A 280 -16.29 16.20 -7.11
CA PHE A 280 -15.74 15.43 -5.97
C PHE A 280 -16.41 15.84 -4.65
N ASN A 281 -16.53 17.14 -4.39
CA ASN A 281 -17.21 17.66 -3.19
C ASN A 281 -18.69 17.23 -3.12
N LYS A 282 -19.39 17.14 -4.25
CA LYS A 282 -20.76 16.58 -4.30
C LYS A 282 -20.77 15.10 -3.91
N GLN A 283 -19.83 14.30 -4.42
CA GLN A 283 -19.73 12.88 -4.08
C GLN A 283 -19.37 12.70 -2.61
N PHE A 284 -18.41 13.47 -2.10
CA PHE A 284 -18.04 13.48 -0.69
C PHE A 284 -19.23 13.85 0.20
N LYS A 285 -19.97 14.92 -0.14
CA LYS A 285 -21.17 15.33 0.61
C LYS A 285 -22.28 14.27 0.57
N ALA A 286 -22.47 13.60 -0.54
CA ALA A 286 -23.42 12.50 -0.66
C ALA A 286 -23.06 11.35 0.28
N TRP A 287 -21.79 10.99 0.35
CA TRP A 287 -21.28 10.01 1.30
C TRP A 287 -21.42 10.52 2.76
N TYR A 288 -20.99 11.73 3.04
CA TYR A 288 -21.04 12.36 4.35
C TYR A 288 -22.46 12.42 4.93
N LYS A 289 -23.47 12.80 4.11
CA LYS A 289 -24.87 12.85 4.51
C LYS A 289 -25.39 11.52 5.05
N THR A 290 -24.96 10.40 4.49
CA THR A 290 -25.35 9.06 4.96
C THR A 290 -24.82 8.73 6.36
N LYS A 291 -23.83 9.48 6.84
CA LYS A 291 -23.20 9.29 8.16
C LYS A 291 -23.82 10.18 9.25
N GLN A 292 -24.72 11.08 8.89
CA GLN A 292 -25.36 12.04 9.80
C GLN A 292 -24.37 12.91 10.61
N GLY A 293 -23.17 13.15 10.03
CA GLY A 293 -22.07 13.87 10.68
C GLY A 293 -21.07 12.95 11.38
N PHE A 294 -20.10 13.58 12.02
CA PHE A 294 -19.08 12.89 12.80
C PHE A 294 -19.21 13.25 14.29
N SER A 295 -18.93 12.29 15.17
CA SER A 295 -19.00 12.49 16.62
C SER A 295 -17.74 13.15 17.20
N SER A 296 -16.59 13.00 16.53
CA SER A 296 -15.31 13.58 16.95
C SER A 296 -14.44 13.97 15.75
N PHE A 297 -13.50 14.88 16.00
CA PHE A 297 -12.51 15.33 15.02
C PHE A 297 -11.64 14.16 14.52
N GLU A 298 -11.17 13.32 15.43
CA GLU A 298 -10.38 12.14 15.11
C GLU A 298 -11.15 11.15 14.21
N SER A 299 -12.41 10.87 14.53
CA SER A 299 -13.29 10.03 13.72
C SER A 299 -13.51 10.61 12.32
N ALA A 300 -13.64 11.93 12.19
CA ALA A 300 -13.78 12.60 10.91
C ALA A 300 -12.49 12.48 10.09
N ASN A 301 -11.33 12.76 10.72
CA ASN A 301 -10.02 12.72 10.07
C ASN A 301 -9.68 11.31 9.56
N VAL A 302 -9.84 10.28 10.41
CA VAL A 302 -9.57 8.88 10.03
C VAL A 302 -10.45 8.44 8.86
N ARG A 303 -11.73 8.78 8.87
CA ARG A 303 -12.68 8.33 7.83
C ARG A 303 -12.59 9.12 6.54
N ALA A 304 -12.23 10.41 6.61
CA ALA A 304 -12.03 11.22 5.42
C ALA A 304 -10.77 10.81 4.62
N LYS A 305 -9.74 10.30 5.28
CA LYS A 305 -8.51 9.78 4.63
C LYS A 305 -8.74 8.65 3.63
N MET A 306 -9.87 7.97 3.71
CA MET A 306 -10.14 6.76 2.94
C MET A 306 -11.09 7.01 1.75
N ILE A 307 -11.42 8.27 1.47
CA ILE A 307 -12.26 8.69 0.34
C ILE A 307 -11.41 9.28 -0.76
#